data_96e526687dc81735ee22374e38eddd8c
#
_entry.id   96e526687dc81735ee22374e38eddd8c
#
_cell.length_a   1.000
_cell.length_b   1.000
_cell.length_c   1.000
_cell.angle_alpha   90.00
_cell.angle_beta   90.00
_cell.angle_gamma   90.00
#
_symmetry.space_group_name_H-M   'P 1'
#
loop_
_entity.id
_entity.type
_entity.pdbx_description
1 polymer ?
#
loop_
_entity_poly.entity_id
_entity_poly.type
_entity_poly.pdbx_seq_one_letter_code
_entity_poly.pdbx_strand_id
1 'polypeptide(L)'
;MDLNHLNLRVRDAVACREFYERHFRFRLAFEAEGGFFVRNDAGFLLALVPAVRHQPLPTGFHIGFRLDRPDDVTALRSSLDRDGVGTGPLEDSRPHEDYVTFRCWDPDGTEIEVFWDGS
;
A
#
# COMPACT_ATOMS: atom_id res chain seq x y z
N MET A 1 15.53 0.98 -17.64
CA MET A 1 15.66 0.49 -16.25
C MET A 1 14.40 0.87 -15.49
N ASP A 2 13.87 -0.05 -14.70
CA ASP A 2 12.55 0.10 -14.09
C ASP A 2 12.56 -0.57 -12.72
N LEU A 3 12.16 0.17 -11.69
CA LEU A 3 11.93 -0.40 -10.35
C LEU A 3 10.52 -0.97 -10.34
N ASN A 4 10.37 -2.29 -10.41
CA ASN A 4 9.07 -2.90 -10.71
C ASN A 4 8.59 -3.95 -9.70
N HIS A 5 9.35 -4.19 -8.63
CA HIS A 5 8.89 -5.13 -7.61
C HIS A 5 9.50 -4.83 -6.25
N LEU A 6 8.82 -5.31 -5.21
CA LEU A 6 9.27 -5.23 -3.83
C LEU A 6 8.93 -6.54 -3.14
N ASN A 7 9.85 -7.04 -2.33
CA ASN A 7 9.64 -8.23 -1.51
C ASN A 7 9.46 -7.82 -0.06
N LEU A 8 8.29 -8.12 0.50
CA LEU A 8 8.01 -7.90 1.92
C LEU A 8 7.94 -9.25 2.64
N ARG A 9 8.69 -9.37 3.71
CA ARG A 9 8.59 -10.51 4.63
C ARG A 9 7.52 -10.19 5.67
N VAL A 10 6.46 -11.01 5.72
CA VAL A 10 5.27 -10.72 6.51
C VAL A 10 4.92 -11.91 7.40
N ARG A 11 4.23 -11.63 8.51
CA ARG A 11 3.81 -12.66 9.46
C ARG A 11 2.64 -13.48 8.94
N ASP A 12 1.68 -12.82 8.28
CA ASP A 12 0.46 -13.42 7.74
C ASP A 12 0.31 -13.02 6.27
N ALA A 13 0.83 -13.85 5.38
CA ALA A 13 0.81 -13.58 3.96
C ALA A 13 -0.61 -13.58 3.38
N VAL A 14 -1.51 -14.40 3.94
CA VAL A 14 -2.92 -14.44 3.49
C VAL A 14 -3.61 -13.13 3.81
N ALA A 15 -3.48 -12.64 5.04
CA ALA A 15 -4.09 -11.38 5.44
C ALA A 15 -3.55 -10.20 4.62
N CYS A 16 -2.24 -10.18 4.37
CA CYS A 16 -1.63 -9.13 3.54
C CYS A 16 -2.12 -9.18 2.10
N ARG A 17 -2.20 -10.37 1.51
CA ARG A 17 -2.74 -10.55 0.16
C ARG A 17 -4.17 -10.00 0.07
N GLU A 18 -5.04 -10.40 0.98
CA GLU A 18 -6.43 -9.96 1.01
C GLU A 18 -6.53 -8.43 1.12
N PHE A 19 -5.68 -7.83 1.94
CA PHE A 19 -5.61 -6.39 2.11
C PHE A 19 -5.27 -5.67 0.80
N TYR A 20 -4.21 -6.09 0.12
CA TYR A 20 -3.79 -5.45 -1.12
C TYR A 20 -4.76 -5.72 -2.28
N GLU A 21 -5.36 -6.89 -2.33
CA GLU A 21 -6.39 -7.18 -3.33
C GLU A 21 -7.64 -6.34 -3.10
N ARG A 22 -8.08 -6.20 -1.86
CA ARG A 22 -9.31 -5.51 -1.51
C ARG A 22 -9.22 -3.99 -1.66
N HIS A 23 -8.10 -3.42 -1.25
CA HIS A 23 -7.99 -1.96 -1.10
C HIS A 23 -7.12 -1.29 -2.15
N PHE A 24 -6.20 -2.00 -2.77
CA PHE A 24 -5.22 -1.42 -3.68
C PHE A 24 -5.21 -2.06 -5.08
N ARG A 25 -6.23 -2.81 -5.42
CA ARG A 25 -6.44 -3.39 -6.76
C ARG A 25 -5.31 -4.31 -7.23
N PHE A 26 -4.66 -4.98 -6.30
CA PHE A 26 -3.73 -6.04 -6.65
C PHE A 26 -4.49 -7.31 -7.00
N ARG A 27 -3.87 -8.14 -7.81
CA ARG A 27 -4.39 -9.47 -8.17
C ARG A 27 -3.25 -10.48 -8.11
N LEU A 28 -3.57 -11.71 -7.76
CA LEU A 28 -2.58 -12.78 -7.72
C LEU A 28 -1.95 -12.97 -9.09
N ALA A 29 -0.61 -12.85 -9.17
CA ALA A 29 0.15 -13.17 -10.35
C ALA A 29 0.61 -14.63 -10.31
N PHE A 30 1.22 -15.04 -9.20
CA PHE A 30 1.64 -16.43 -8.98
C PHE A 30 1.97 -16.66 -7.51
N GLU A 31 2.11 -17.92 -7.13
CA GLU A 31 2.55 -18.34 -5.80
C GLU A 31 3.98 -18.87 -5.91
N ALA A 32 4.82 -18.50 -4.95
CA ALA A 32 6.20 -18.97 -4.84
C ALA A 32 6.71 -18.72 -3.42
N GLU A 33 7.71 -19.46 -3.02
CA GLU A 33 8.40 -19.30 -1.73
C GLU A 33 7.45 -19.36 -0.53
N GLY A 34 6.34 -20.09 -0.67
CA GLY A 34 5.32 -20.19 0.37
C GLY A 34 4.44 -18.98 0.53
N GLY A 35 4.56 -18.00 -0.37
CA GLY A 35 3.81 -16.75 -0.32
C GLY A 35 3.10 -16.42 -1.61
N PHE A 36 2.70 -15.16 -1.73
CA PHE A 36 1.90 -14.66 -2.84
C PHE A 36 2.62 -13.51 -3.53
N PHE A 37 2.67 -13.58 -4.86
CA PHE A 37 3.16 -12.49 -5.69
C PHE A 37 1.94 -11.87 -6.36
N VAL A 38 1.64 -10.63 -5.98
CA VAL A 38 0.46 -9.90 -6.45
C VAL A 38 0.89 -8.71 -7.30
N ARG A 39 0.11 -8.40 -8.33
CA ARG A 39 0.42 -7.35 -9.29
C ARG A 39 -0.74 -6.36 -9.38
N ASN A 40 -0.42 -5.06 -9.46
CA ASN A 40 -1.44 -4.03 -9.66
C ASN A 40 -1.60 -3.68 -11.15
N ASP A 41 -2.54 -2.76 -11.46
CA ASP A 41 -2.83 -2.37 -12.83
C ASP A 41 -1.65 -1.64 -13.49
N ALA A 42 -0.79 -0.99 -12.72
CA ALA A 42 0.42 -0.34 -13.23
C ALA A 42 1.56 -1.35 -13.52
N GLY A 43 1.36 -2.63 -13.19
CA GLY A 43 2.35 -3.67 -13.43
C GLY A 43 3.36 -3.87 -12.31
N PHE A 44 3.19 -3.20 -11.16
CA PHE A 44 4.09 -3.37 -10.02
C PHE A 44 3.84 -4.71 -9.34
N LEU A 45 4.90 -5.45 -9.05
CA LEU A 45 4.82 -6.76 -8.41
C LEU A 45 5.20 -6.64 -6.94
N LEU A 46 4.31 -7.05 -6.07
CA LEU A 46 4.54 -7.09 -4.63
C LEU A 46 4.60 -8.54 -4.17
N ALA A 47 5.73 -8.95 -3.62
CA ALA A 47 5.91 -10.27 -3.07
C ALA A 47 5.62 -10.25 -1.56
N LEU A 48 4.70 -11.08 -1.13
CA LEU A 48 4.29 -11.23 0.28
C LEU A 48 4.72 -12.62 0.74
N VAL A 49 5.90 -12.70 1.33
CA VAL A 49 6.54 -13.98 1.66
C VAL A 49 6.54 -14.15 3.18
N PRO A 50 6.11 -15.30 3.70
CA PRO A 50 6.10 -15.54 5.15
C PRO A 50 7.49 -15.36 5.76
N ALA A 51 7.55 -14.61 6.85
CA ALA A 51 8.78 -14.44 7.62
C ALA A 51 8.96 -15.62 8.58
N VAL A 52 10.17 -16.18 8.60
CA VAL A 52 10.52 -17.18 9.61
C VAL A 52 10.61 -16.52 11.00
N ARG A 53 11.08 -15.28 11.02
CA ARG A 53 11.18 -14.43 12.21
C ARG A 53 10.73 -13.03 11.85
N HIS A 54 9.84 -12.45 12.64
CA HIS A 54 9.40 -11.09 12.41
C HIS A 54 10.55 -10.12 12.65
N GLN A 55 10.80 -9.26 11.66
CA GLN A 55 11.76 -8.16 11.76
C GLN A 55 11.01 -6.89 11.35
N PRO A 56 10.81 -5.95 12.28
CA PRO A 56 10.17 -4.68 11.94
C PRO A 56 11.00 -3.93 10.90
N LEU A 57 10.31 -3.26 9.97
CA LEU A 57 10.98 -2.39 9.02
C LEU A 57 11.54 -1.16 9.72
N PRO A 58 12.61 -0.54 9.19
CA PRO A 58 13.18 0.67 9.79
C PRO A 58 12.15 1.79 9.89
N THR A 59 12.30 2.63 10.91
CA THR A 59 11.47 3.83 11.07
C THR A 59 11.56 4.68 9.80
N GLY A 60 10.40 5.10 9.30
CA GLY A 60 10.31 5.92 8.10
C GLY A 60 10.20 5.13 6.80
N PHE A 61 10.44 3.80 6.84
CA PHE A 61 10.19 2.99 5.64
C PHE A 61 8.71 3.02 5.31
N HIS A 62 8.37 3.35 4.06
CA HIS A 62 7.00 3.30 3.58
C HIS A 62 6.98 3.07 2.07
N ILE A 63 5.85 2.60 1.59
CA ILE A 63 5.59 2.47 0.16
C ILE A 63 4.52 3.50 -0.24
N GLY A 64 4.62 4.05 -1.44
CA GLY A 64 3.74 5.11 -1.90
C GLY A 64 2.89 4.69 -3.09
N PHE A 65 1.60 5.06 -3.05
CA PHE A 65 0.69 4.91 -4.18
C PHE A 65 0.23 6.29 -4.61
N ARG A 66 0.59 6.68 -5.83
CA ARG A 66 0.12 7.93 -6.42
C ARG A 66 -1.22 7.69 -7.12
N LEU A 67 -2.18 8.54 -6.81
CA LEU A 67 -3.49 8.54 -7.47
C LEU A 67 -3.58 9.71 -8.44
N ASP A 68 -4.46 9.59 -9.43
CA ASP A 68 -4.54 10.56 -10.52
C ASP A 68 -5.26 11.85 -10.13
N ARG A 69 -6.08 11.81 -9.07
CA ARG A 69 -6.91 12.94 -8.66
C ARG A 69 -6.91 13.09 -7.14
N PRO A 70 -6.94 14.33 -6.63
CA PRO A 70 -7.01 14.54 -5.18
C PRO A 70 -8.28 13.95 -4.56
N ASP A 71 -9.41 13.95 -5.29
CA ASP A 71 -10.65 13.35 -4.80
C ASP A 71 -10.55 11.84 -4.62
N ASP A 72 -9.72 11.18 -5.42
CA ASP A 72 -9.48 9.74 -5.28
C ASP A 72 -8.74 9.41 -3.97
N VAL A 73 -7.85 10.29 -3.54
CA VAL A 73 -7.15 10.15 -2.26
C VAL A 73 -8.16 10.19 -1.11
N THR A 74 -9.04 11.18 -1.11
CA THR A 74 -10.08 11.35 -0.09
C THR A 74 -11.06 10.16 -0.09
N ALA A 75 -11.47 9.72 -1.28
CA ALA A 75 -12.41 8.60 -1.43
C ALA A 75 -11.80 7.29 -0.90
N LEU A 76 -10.53 7.02 -1.20
CA LEU A 76 -9.86 5.82 -0.70
C LEU A 76 -9.74 5.85 0.82
N ARG A 77 -9.38 7.00 1.39
CA ARG A 77 -9.31 7.13 2.85
C ARG A 77 -10.65 6.79 3.50
N SER A 78 -11.75 7.33 2.96
CA SER A 78 -13.10 7.05 3.47
C SER A 78 -13.45 5.57 3.36
N SER A 79 -13.09 4.93 2.25
CA SER A 79 -13.33 3.51 2.04
C SER A 79 -12.56 2.64 3.05
N LEU A 80 -11.30 2.97 3.31
CA LEU A 80 -10.48 2.27 4.30
C LEU A 80 -11.08 2.42 5.70
N ASP A 81 -11.50 3.63 6.07
CA ASP A 81 -12.13 3.89 7.37
C ASP A 81 -13.41 3.07 7.54
N ARG A 82 -14.25 3.01 6.51
CA ARG A 82 -15.48 2.18 6.54
C ARG A 82 -15.18 0.70 6.75
N ASP A 83 -14.06 0.23 6.21
CA ASP A 83 -13.66 -1.18 6.32
C ASP A 83 -12.84 -1.47 7.59
N GLY A 84 -12.71 -0.49 8.47
CA GLY A 84 -12.01 -0.66 9.74
C GLY A 84 -10.49 -0.63 9.65
N VAL A 85 -9.93 -0.17 8.52
CA VAL A 85 -8.48 -0.02 8.36
C VAL A 85 -8.05 1.31 9.00
N GLY A 86 -7.02 1.26 9.86
CA GLY A 86 -6.48 2.46 10.48
C GLY A 86 -5.88 3.41 9.46
N THR A 87 -6.31 4.69 9.51
CA THR A 87 -5.75 5.74 8.65
C THR A 87 -5.24 6.89 9.51
N GLY A 88 -4.19 7.57 9.02
CA GLY A 88 -3.73 8.83 9.58
C GLY A 88 -4.57 10.00 9.08
N PRO A 89 -4.24 11.22 9.54
CA PRO A 89 -4.98 12.41 9.11
C PRO A 89 -4.77 12.70 7.61
N LEU A 90 -5.80 13.24 6.97
CA LEU A 90 -5.67 13.76 5.62
C LEU A 90 -4.91 15.09 5.67
N GLU A 91 -3.86 15.19 4.87
CA GLU A 91 -3.08 16.42 4.73
C GLU A 91 -3.31 16.98 3.33
N ASP A 92 -3.90 18.17 3.27
CA ASP A 92 -4.22 18.86 2.01
C ASP A 92 -3.47 20.18 1.98
N SER A 93 -2.44 20.25 1.14
CA SER A 93 -1.57 21.43 1.05
C SER A 93 -2.08 22.48 0.06
N ARG A 94 -3.18 22.18 -0.64
CA ARG A 94 -3.73 23.14 -1.63
C ARG A 94 -4.30 24.39 -0.95
N PRO A 95 -4.23 25.53 -1.61
CA PRO A 95 -3.71 25.77 -2.96
C PRO A 95 -2.22 26.11 -3.01
N HIS A 96 -1.51 26.06 -1.90
CA HIS A 96 -0.10 26.43 -1.85
C HIS A 96 0.81 25.44 -2.57
N GLU A 97 0.43 24.17 -2.55
CA GLU A 97 1.18 23.09 -3.15
C GLU A 97 0.20 22.02 -3.66
N ASP A 98 0.49 21.46 -4.83
CA ASP A 98 -0.28 20.34 -5.36
C ASP A 98 0.10 19.06 -4.64
N TYR A 99 -0.45 18.88 -3.42
CA TYR A 99 -0.19 17.69 -2.65
C TYR A 99 -1.35 17.41 -1.70
N VAL A 100 -1.90 16.20 -1.80
CA VAL A 100 -2.91 15.67 -0.89
C VAL A 100 -2.47 14.27 -0.52
N THR A 101 -2.40 13.95 0.77
CA THR A 101 -1.84 12.67 1.24
C THR A 101 -2.47 12.20 2.53
N PHE A 102 -2.43 10.89 2.76
CA PHE A 102 -2.66 10.29 4.06
C PHE A 102 -1.83 9.00 4.19
N ARG A 103 -1.71 8.51 5.41
CA ARG A 103 -1.02 7.25 5.72
C ARG A 103 -2.00 6.19 6.17
N CYS A 104 -1.72 4.94 5.85
CA CYS A 104 -2.39 3.80 6.42
C CYS A 104 -1.37 2.68 6.62
N TRP A 105 -1.81 1.56 7.18
CA TRP A 105 -0.90 0.44 7.50
C TRP A 105 -1.53 -0.86 7.06
N ASP A 106 -0.72 -1.72 6.45
CA ASP A 106 -1.16 -3.06 6.09
C ASP A 106 -1.24 -3.97 7.34
N PRO A 107 -1.75 -5.21 7.23
CA PRO A 107 -1.88 -6.07 8.40
C PRO A 107 -0.56 -6.41 9.11
N ASP A 108 0.57 -6.26 8.43
CA ASP A 108 1.89 -6.49 9.05
C ASP A 108 2.49 -5.23 9.67
N GLY A 109 1.81 -4.08 9.54
CA GLY A 109 2.26 -2.80 10.05
C GLY A 109 3.13 -2.01 9.09
N THR A 110 3.25 -2.43 7.84
CA THR A 110 3.98 -1.67 6.82
C THR A 110 3.22 -0.38 6.53
N GLU A 111 3.93 0.75 6.63
CA GLU A 111 3.35 2.06 6.38
C GLU A 111 3.16 2.29 4.89
N ILE A 112 2.02 2.82 4.54
CA ILE A 112 1.64 3.12 3.16
C ILE A 112 1.27 4.59 3.08
N GLU A 113 1.86 5.31 2.13
CA GLU A 113 1.41 6.65 1.78
C GLU A 113 0.53 6.58 0.54
N VAL A 114 -0.65 7.19 0.61
CA VAL A 114 -1.52 7.39 -0.55
C VAL A 114 -1.53 8.88 -0.85
N PHE A 115 -1.24 9.26 -2.10
CA PHE A 115 -1.05 10.68 -2.39
C PHE A 115 -1.43 11.06 -3.83
N TRP A 116 -1.67 12.35 -4.00
CA TRP A 116 -1.74 13.05 -5.28
C TRP A 116 -0.76 14.21 -5.23
N ASP A 117 0.01 14.39 -6.29
CA ASP A 117 1.07 15.40 -6.36
C ASP A 117 0.95 16.33 -7.57
N GLY A 118 -0.21 16.36 -8.20
CA GLY A 118 -0.45 17.20 -9.37
C GLY A 118 0.02 16.61 -10.70
N SER A 119 0.70 15.47 -10.66
CA SER A 119 1.21 14.86 -11.90
C SER A 119 0.27 13.80 -12.47
#